data_1c17b0354b1564b8eec4063bbb06c386
#
_entry.id   1c17b0354b1564b8eec4063bbb06c386
#
_cell.length_a   1.000
_cell.length_b   1.000
_cell.length_c   1.000
_cell.angle_alpha   90.00
_cell.angle_beta   90.00
_cell.angle_gamma   90.00
#
_symmetry.space_group_name_H-M   'P 1'
#
loop_
_entity.id
_entity.type
_entity.pdbx_description
1 polymer ?
#
loop_
_entity_poly.entity_id
_entity_poly.type
_entity_poly.pdbx_seq_one_letter_code
_entity_poly.pdbx_strand_id
1 'polypeptide(L)'
;MMKSLISMLFAVSLALGATTVWAAPESENAIDTAQGDVTLYPVQHASFVLEWNGQTIYVDPTQGADAYAGLPTADIVLLTHGHGDHLDRETLDGLDLRKALVVMPQAVADDIGETYGHAQTIMDNGETVHTDAGVGIHAVPMYNLPPSDDAYHPRGWGNGYVVTLADKRIYISGDTEGIDEMRALENIDVAFVCMNLPYTMDVEQAADAVADFSPALVYPYHYRGQDTQKFRDLLADKNVATEVRLRDWYAQ
;
A
#
# COMPACT_ATOMS: atom_id res chain seq x y z
N MET A 1 29.13 10.03 72.31
CA MET A 1 28.95 10.79 71.08
C MET A 1 28.92 9.82 69.92
N MET A 2 27.72 9.40 69.56
CA MET A 2 27.51 8.48 68.36
C MET A 2 27.07 9.31 67.18
N LYS A 3 27.85 9.30 66.10
CA LYS A 3 27.50 9.92 64.83
C LYS A 3 26.74 8.88 63.95
N SER A 4 25.47 9.16 63.71
CA SER A 4 24.61 8.40 62.83
C SER A 4 24.96 8.72 61.34
N LEU A 5 25.35 7.71 60.56
CA LEU A 5 25.45 7.80 59.11
C LEU A 5 24.09 7.47 58.49
N ILE A 6 23.51 8.43 57.77
CA ILE A 6 22.31 8.24 56.97
C ILE A 6 22.79 7.87 55.58
N SER A 7 22.57 6.60 55.17
CA SER A 7 22.77 6.14 53.78
C SER A 7 21.56 6.49 52.92
N MET A 8 21.78 7.33 51.95
CA MET A 8 20.77 7.71 50.95
C MET A 8 20.84 6.72 49.78
N LEU A 9 19.84 5.84 49.69
CA LEU A 9 19.67 4.95 48.50
C LEU A 9 19.07 5.78 47.36
N PHE A 10 19.83 5.94 46.30
CA PHE A 10 19.31 6.41 45.02
C PHE A 10 18.65 5.22 44.27
N ALA A 11 17.35 5.26 44.11
CA ALA A 11 16.63 4.34 43.22
C ALA A 11 16.75 4.85 41.76
N VAL A 12 17.53 4.15 40.94
CA VAL A 12 17.57 4.38 39.50
C VAL A 12 16.38 3.66 38.90
N SER A 13 15.37 4.40 38.47
CA SER A 13 14.25 3.86 37.69
C SER A 13 14.72 3.64 36.25
N LEU A 14 14.95 2.39 35.86
CA LEU A 14 15.11 2.02 34.44
C LEU A 14 13.73 2.09 33.80
N ALA A 15 13.49 3.08 32.96
CA ALA A 15 12.35 3.08 32.03
C ALA A 15 12.67 2.06 30.90
N LEU A 16 12.02 0.89 30.96
CA LEU A 16 11.99 0.00 29.79
C LEU A 16 11.12 0.66 28.72
N GLY A 17 11.75 1.25 27.72
CA GLY A 17 11.06 1.60 26.49
C GLY A 17 10.55 0.32 25.85
N ALA A 18 9.24 0.20 25.68
CA ALA A 18 8.64 -0.85 24.89
C ALA A 18 9.00 -0.57 23.41
N THR A 19 10.03 -1.23 22.90
CA THR A 19 10.24 -1.32 21.46
C THR A 19 9.14 -2.25 20.92
N THR A 20 8.22 -1.71 20.16
CA THR A 20 7.31 -2.53 19.32
C THR A 20 8.21 -3.27 18.33
N VAL A 21 8.57 -4.50 18.65
CA VAL A 21 9.18 -5.42 17.70
C VAL A 21 8.05 -5.88 16.81
N TRP A 22 8.04 -5.43 15.56
CA TRP A 22 7.20 -6.06 14.54
C TRP A 22 7.54 -7.56 14.54
N ALA A 23 6.54 -8.39 14.78
CA ALA A 23 6.71 -9.82 14.69
C ALA A 23 7.20 -10.15 13.28
N ALA A 24 8.13 -11.12 13.18
CA ALA A 24 8.51 -11.66 11.87
C ALA A 24 7.23 -12.01 11.10
N PRO A 25 7.18 -11.75 9.78
CA PRO A 25 5.97 -11.97 9.01
C PRO A 25 5.50 -13.41 9.20
N GLU A 26 4.25 -13.58 9.58
CA GLU A 26 3.62 -14.87 9.50
C GLU A 26 3.71 -15.35 8.04
N SER A 27 3.89 -16.63 7.79
CA SER A 27 4.00 -17.20 6.43
C SER A 27 2.86 -16.80 5.49
N GLU A 28 1.74 -16.36 6.06
CA GLU A 28 0.57 -15.84 5.35
C GLU A 28 0.78 -14.46 4.67
N ASN A 29 1.79 -13.69 5.06
CA ASN A 29 2.13 -12.39 4.45
C ASN A 29 3.26 -12.50 3.42
N ALA A 30 3.79 -13.68 3.20
CA ALA A 30 4.80 -13.93 2.18
C ALA A 30 4.16 -14.26 0.83
N ILE A 31 4.77 -13.73 -0.23
CA ILE A 31 4.44 -14.02 -1.63
C ILE A 31 5.73 -14.53 -2.27
N ASP A 32 5.75 -15.81 -2.65
CA ASP A 32 6.93 -16.44 -3.26
C ASP A 32 7.28 -15.80 -4.59
N THR A 33 8.55 -15.45 -4.80
CA THR A 33 9.08 -15.05 -6.11
C THR A 33 10.34 -15.85 -6.49
N ALA A 34 10.73 -15.80 -7.75
CA ALA A 34 11.95 -16.45 -8.21
C ALA A 34 13.24 -15.90 -7.58
N GLN A 35 13.19 -14.75 -6.91
CA GLN A 35 14.34 -14.06 -6.31
C GLN A 35 14.12 -13.71 -4.83
N GLY A 36 13.44 -14.57 -4.08
CA GLY A 36 13.09 -14.38 -2.68
C GLY A 36 11.67 -13.88 -2.49
N ASP A 37 11.16 -13.99 -1.28
CA ASP A 37 9.78 -13.67 -0.98
C ASP A 37 9.55 -12.16 -0.92
N VAL A 38 8.34 -11.74 -1.34
CA VAL A 38 7.81 -10.41 -1.00
C VAL A 38 7.10 -10.52 0.33
N THR A 39 7.49 -9.70 1.28
CA THR A 39 6.80 -9.58 2.57
C THR A 39 5.86 -8.39 2.56
N LEU A 40 4.58 -8.62 2.90
CA LEU A 40 3.56 -7.58 3.05
C LEU A 40 3.46 -7.14 4.51
N TYR A 41 3.53 -5.84 4.74
CA TYR A 41 3.21 -5.20 6.02
C TYR A 41 2.02 -4.26 5.85
N PRO A 42 0.78 -4.70 6.16
CA PRO A 42 -0.37 -3.80 6.20
C PRO A 42 -0.15 -2.74 7.28
N VAL A 43 -0.38 -1.46 6.96
CA VAL A 43 -0.28 -0.37 7.93
C VAL A 43 -1.67 0.03 8.38
N GLN A 44 -2.41 0.69 7.50
CA GLN A 44 -3.82 1.00 7.71
C GLN A 44 -4.48 1.44 6.39
N HIS A 45 -5.76 1.11 6.23
CA HIS A 45 -6.63 1.60 5.15
C HIS A 45 -6.07 1.29 3.75
N ALA A 46 -5.41 2.25 3.10
CA ALA A 46 -4.75 2.07 1.81
C ALA A 46 -3.23 1.92 1.93
N SER A 47 -2.68 2.18 3.13
CA SER A 47 -1.24 2.22 3.37
C SER A 47 -0.68 0.84 3.69
N PHE A 48 0.38 0.45 3.00
CA PHE A 48 1.12 -0.79 3.27
C PHE A 48 2.56 -0.70 2.77
N VAL A 49 3.37 -1.65 3.19
CA VAL A 49 4.76 -1.77 2.77
C VAL A 49 5.01 -3.15 2.18
N LEU A 50 5.74 -3.20 1.08
CA LEU A 50 6.28 -4.41 0.49
C LEU A 50 7.80 -4.41 0.67
N GLU A 51 8.34 -5.49 1.20
CA GLU A 51 9.79 -5.72 1.26
C GLU A 51 10.15 -6.89 0.36
N TRP A 52 11.10 -6.68 -0.55
CA TRP A 52 11.58 -7.69 -1.48
C TRP A 52 13.06 -7.49 -1.80
N ASN A 53 13.88 -8.51 -1.60
CA ASN A 53 15.29 -8.54 -2.00
C ASN A 53 16.08 -7.29 -1.57
N GLY A 54 15.82 -6.80 -0.35
CA GLY A 54 16.43 -5.59 0.20
C GLY A 54 15.88 -4.28 -0.36
N GLN A 55 14.83 -4.32 -1.16
CA GLN A 55 14.08 -3.14 -1.60
C GLN A 55 12.81 -3.00 -0.76
N THR A 56 12.52 -1.80 -0.33
CA THR A 56 11.33 -1.48 0.48
C THR A 56 10.47 -0.47 -0.26
N ILE A 57 9.22 -0.87 -0.54
CA ILE A 57 8.24 -0.09 -1.30
C ILE A 57 7.11 0.33 -0.36
N TYR A 58 6.95 1.61 -0.14
CA TYR A 58 5.85 2.19 0.62
C TYR A 58 4.74 2.61 -0.35
N VAL A 59 3.51 2.22 -0.07
CA VAL A 59 2.32 2.58 -0.85
C VAL A 59 1.45 3.50 -0.02
N ASP A 60 1.15 4.67 -0.56
CA ASP A 60 0.28 5.70 0.04
C ASP A 60 0.53 5.87 1.55
N PRO A 61 1.75 6.22 1.99
CA PRO A 61 2.07 6.26 3.41
C PRO A 61 1.33 7.38 4.13
N THR A 62 0.48 6.98 5.09
CA THR A 62 -0.33 7.84 5.98
C THR A 62 -0.20 7.40 7.44
N GLN A 63 -0.90 8.01 8.38
CA GLN A 63 -0.96 7.68 9.82
C GLN A 63 0.24 8.14 10.66
N GLY A 64 1.08 9.02 10.14
CA GLY A 64 2.29 9.47 10.82
C GLY A 64 3.46 8.50 10.71
N ALA A 65 4.68 9.01 10.82
CA ALA A 65 5.90 8.21 10.68
C ALA A 65 6.04 7.10 11.75
N ASP A 66 5.42 7.26 12.91
CA ASP A 66 5.44 6.27 13.99
C ASP A 66 4.76 4.95 13.57
N ALA A 67 3.79 5.00 12.64
CA ALA A 67 3.15 3.80 12.09
C ALA A 67 4.12 2.90 11.31
N TYR A 68 5.27 3.43 10.90
CA TYR A 68 6.32 2.73 10.14
C TYR A 68 7.53 2.40 11.01
N ALA A 69 7.45 2.62 12.33
CA ALA A 69 8.56 2.36 13.24
C ALA A 69 8.95 0.88 13.22
N GLY A 70 10.24 0.61 12.99
CA GLY A 70 10.76 -0.76 12.91
C GLY A 70 10.72 -1.40 11.52
N LEU A 71 10.05 -0.77 10.54
CA LEU A 71 10.16 -1.15 9.13
C LEU A 71 11.46 -0.59 8.51
N PRO A 72 12.02 -1.25 7.48
CA PRO A 72 13.15 -0.69 6.73
C PRO A 72 12.77 0.65 6.08
N THR A 73 13.75 1.55 5.90
CA THR A 73 13.52 2.82 5.19
C THR A 73 13.10 2.58 3.74
N ALA A 74 12.21 3.44 3.23
CA ALA A 74 11.72 3.32 1.87
C ALA A 74 12.84 3.52 0.82
N ASP A 75 12.92 2.62 -0.15
CA ASP A 75 13.66 2.79 -1.39
C ASP A 75 12.76 3.35 -2.50
N ILE A 76 11.46 3.02 -2.44
CA ILE A 76 10.44 3.50 -3.36
C ILE A 76 9.22 3.92 -2.55
N VAL A 77 8.60 5.05 -2.92
CA VAL A 77 7.28 5.47 -2.45
C VAL A 77 6.37 5.57 -3.66
N LEU A 78 5.26 4.86 -3.65
CA LEU A 78 4.20 4.95 -4.65
C LEU A 78 3.06 5.78 -4.07
N LEU A 79 2.70 6.87 -4.72
CA LEU A 79 1.54 7.70 -4.38
C LEU A 79 0.51 7.55 -5.49
N THR A 80 -0.69 7.10 -5.14
CA THR A 80 -1.74 6.82 -6.13
C THR A 80 -2.48 8.09 -6.55
N HIS A 81 -2.87 8.95 -5.59
CA HIS A 81 -3.60 10.19 -5.84
C HIS A 81 -3.56 11.14 -4.63
N GLY A 82 -4.18 12.32 -4.76
CA GLY A 82 -4.04 13.44 -3.81
C GLY A 82 -5.05 13.49 -2.66
N HIS A 83 -5.91 12.48 -2.42
CA HIS A 83 -6.79 12.49 -1.26
C HIS A 83 -6.02 12.25 0.04
N GLY A 84 -6.49 12.85 1.14
CA GLY A 84 -5.76 12.87 2.43
C GLY A 84 -5.61 11.52 3.13
N ASP A 85 -6.32 10.49 2.71
CA ASP A 85 -6.16 9.10 3.16
C ASP A 85 -5.17 8.29 2.29
N HIS A 86 -4.57 8.93 1.26
CA HIS A 86 -3.49 8.39 0.41
C HIS A 86 -2.26 9.30 0.37
N LEU A 87 -2.45 10.62 0.53
CA LEU A 87 -1.40 11.62 0.54
C LEU A 87 -1.41 12.36 1.88
N ASP A 88 -0.54 11.98 2.79
CA ASP A 88 -0.37 12.62 4.09
C ASP A 88 1.03 13.25 4.21
N ARG A 89 1.08 14.58 4.12
CA ARG A 89 2.33 15.34 4.18
C ARG A 89 3.03 15.20 5.53
N GLU A 90 2.29 15.11 6.65
CA GLU A 90 2.87 14.94 7.97
C GLU A 90 3.61 13.61 8.06
N THR A 91 3.04 12.54 7.50
CA THR A 91 3.71 11.24 7.40
C THR A 91 4.95 11.32 6.52
N LEU A 92 4.85 11.91 5.31
CA LEU A 92 5.99 12.04 4.41
C LEU A 92 7.13 12.86 5.02
N ASP A 93 6.82 13.94 5.74
CA ASP A 93 7.80 14.79 6.43
C ASP A 93 8.52 14.07 7.57
N GLY A 94 7.83 13.14 8.23
CA GLY A 94 8.36 12.36 9.34
C GLY A 94 9.18 11.13 8.93
N LEU A 95 9.05 10.66 7.69
CA LEU A 95 9.75 9.50 7.15
C LEU A 95 11.15 9.87 6.63
N ASP A 96 12.12 8.96 6.76
CA ASP A 96 13.43 9.11 6.09
C ASP A 96 13.33 8.69 4.62
N LEU A 97 12.96 9.62 3.76
CA LEU A 97 12.82 9.41 2.32
C LEU A 97 14.04 9.86 1.50
N ARG A 98 15.17 10.24 2.14
CA ARG A 98 16.35 10.83 1.46
C ARG A 98 16.95 9.96 0.37
N LYS A 99 16.68 8.66 0.35
CA LYS A 99 17.14 7.72 -0.68
C LYS A 99 16.02 7.22 -1.59
N ALA A 100 14.78 7.52 -1.25
CA ALA A 100 13.62 6.99 -1.95
C ALA A 100 13.45 7.61 -3.34
N LEU A 101 13.05 6.78 -4.29
CA LEU A 101 12.38 7.20 -5.52
C LEU A 101 10.90 7.39 -5.22
N VAL A 102 10.37 8.60 -5.41
CA VAL A 102 8.93 8.88 -5.25
C VAL A 102 8.27 8.85 -6.61
N VAL A 103 7.31 7.95 -6.79
CA VAL A 103 6.55 7.76 -8.04
C VAL A 103 5.12 8.21 -7.81
N MET A 104 4.60 9.07 -8.69
CA MET A 104 3.31 9.72 -8.50
C MET A 104 2.68 10.19 -9.80
N PRO A 105 1.36 10.46 -9.85
CA PRO A 105 0.72 11.18 -10.95
C PRO A 105 1.01 12.68 -10.87
N GLN A 106 0.79 13.41 -11.98
CA GLN A 106 1.03 14.85 -12.07
C GLN A 106 0.26 15.65 -11.00
N ALA A 107 -0.99 15.26 -10.69
CA ALA A 107 -1.80 15.95 -9.69
C ALA A 107 -1.17 15.91 -8.29
N VAL A 108 -0.55 14.80 -7.92
CA VAL A 108 0.19 14.68 -6.65
C VAL A 108 1.46 15.53 -6.70
N ALA A 109 2.20 15.49 -7.81
CA ALA A 109 3.41 16.31 -7.98
C ALA A 109 3.12 17.81 -7.88
N ASP A 110 2.02 18.27 -8.47
CA ASP A 110 1.56 19.66 -8.37
C ASP A 110 1.22 20.05 -6.92
N ASP A 111 0.69 19.13 -6.15
CA ASP A 111 0.37 19.34 -4.75
C ASP A 111 1.61 19.35 -3.86
N ILE A 112 2.47 18.30 -3.90
CA ILE A 112 3.61 18.17 -2.98
C ILE A 112 4.86 18.94 -3.42
N GLY A 113 5.01 19.22 -4.71
CA GLY A 113 6.21 19.85 -5.28
C GLY A 113 7.45 18.93 -5.27
N GLU A 114 8.65 19.52 -5.33
CA GLU A 114 9.93 18.80 -5.43
C GLU A 114 10.57 18.52 -4.04
N THR A 115 9.79 18.26 -3.01
CA THR A 115 10.28 18.26 -1.62
C THR A 115 10.73 16.87 -1.15
N TYR A 116 10.22 15.78 -1.73
CA TYR A 116 10.37 14.43 -1.20
C TYR A 116 11.26 13.54 -2.06
N GLY A 117 12.05 12.67 -1.40
CA GLY A 117 12.84 11.65 -2.05
C GLY A 117 14.20 12.11 -2.58
N HIS A 118 14.98 11.14 -3.06
CA HIS A 118 16.21 11.36 -3.82
C HIS A 118 15.92 11.76 -5.26
N ALA A 119 14.87 11.18 -5.83
CA ALA A 119 14.37 11.43 -7.16
C ALA A 119 12.84 11.31 -7.17
N GLN A 120 12.22 12.01 -8.09
CA GLN A 120 10.79 11.92 -8.36
C GLN A 120 10.57 11.46 -9.79
N THR A 121 9.58 10.60 -9.97
CA THR A 121 9.11 10.17 -11.28
C THR A 121 7.62 10.44 -11.36
N ILE A 122 7.24 11.37 -12.22
CA ILE A 122 5.84 11.65 -12.54
C ILE A 122 5.47 10.69 -13.66
N MET A 123 4.35 9.98 -13.50
CA MET A 123 3.87 9.00 -14.46
C MET A 123 2.45 9.31 -14.91
N ASP A 124 2.25 9.35 -16.21
CA ASP A 124 0.92 9.30 -16.80
C ASP A 124 0.43 7.84 -16.90
N ASN A 125 -0.90 7.67 -16.96
CA ASN A 125 -1.49 6.35 -17.14
C ASN A 125 -0.93 5.66 -18.41
N GLY A 126 -0.50 4.41 -18.30
CA GLY A 126 0.09 3.61 -19.37
C GLY A 126 1.62 3.67 -19.45
N GLU A 127 2.28 4.55 -18.70
CA GLU A 127 3.74 4.62 -18.66
C GLU A 127 4.35 3.51 -17.81
N THR A 128 5.61 3.20 -18.10
CA THR A 128 6.38 2.18 -17.35
C THR A 128 7.78 2.71 -17.08
N VAL A 129 8.24 2.51 -15.83
CA VAL A 129 9.61 2.79 -15.42
C VAL A 129 10.24 1.53 -14.82
N HIS A 130 11.56 1.46 -14.87
CA HIS A 130 12.34 0.40 -14.25
C HIS A 130 13.44 1.00 -13.38
N THR A 131 13.60 0.48 -12.18
CA THR A 131 14.70 0.88 -11.30
C THR A 131 15.94 0.04 -11.55
N ASP A 132 17.13 0.53 -11.16
CA ASP A 132 18.37 -0.22 -11.23
C ASP A 132 18.36 -1.49 -10.37
N ALA A 133 17.51 -1.53 -9.34
CA ALA A 133 17.29 -2.70 -8.47
C ALA A 133 16.39 -3.77 -9.10
N GLY A 134 15.88 -3.56 -10.32
CA GLY A 134 15.07 -4.53 -11.05
C GLY A 134 13.57 -4.47 -10.71
N VAL A 135 13.10 -3.40 -10.04
CA VAL A 135 11.68 -3.16 -9.83
C VAL A 135 11.09 -2.49 -11.06
N GLY A 136 10.06 -3.10 -11.68
CA GLY A 136 9.27 -2.49 -12.74
C GLY A 136 8.01 -1.85 -12.14
N ILE A 137 7.63 -0.66 -12.62
CA ILE A 137 6.42 0.04 -12.18
C ILE A 137 5.68 0.51 -13.42
N HIS A 138 4.45 0.05 -13.59
CA HIS A 138 3.55 0.43 -14.69
C HIS A 138 2.33 1.14 -14.11
N ALA A 139 2.05 2.36 -14.57
CA ALA A 139 0.90 3.15 -14.16
C ALA A 139 -0.36 2.70 -14.89
N VAL A 140 -1.40 2.34 -14.14
CA VAL A 140 -2.71 1.90 -14.64
C VAL A 140 -3.73 3.00 -14.35
N PRO A 141 -4.68 3.28 -15.25
CA PRO A 141 -5.78 4.18 -14.94
C PRO A 141 -6.53 3.80 -13.66
N MET A 142 -6.96 4.81 -12.91
CA MET A 142 -7.90 4.68 -11.80
C MET A 142 -8.91 5.82 -11.87
N TYR A 143 -10.21 5.51 -11.84
CA TYR A 143 -11.27 6.51 -11.89
C TYR A 143 -12.65 5.95 -11.55
N ASN A 144 -13.64 6.86 -11.32
CA ASN A 144 -15.03 6.49 -11.09
C ASN A 144 -15.84 6.37 -12.40
N LEU A 145 -16.92 5.59 -12.35
CA LEU A 145 -17.85 5.36 -13.45
C LEU A 145 -19.22 6.00 -13.19
N PRO A 146 -19.86 6.67 -14.18
CA PRO A 146 -19.27 7.00 -15.50
C PRO A 146 -18.17 8.07 -15.35
N PRO A 147 -17.17 8.10 -16.24
CA PRO A 147 -16.12 9.12 -16.18
C PRO A 147 -16.69 10.53 -16.20
N SER A 148 -16.25 11.37 -15.25
CA SER A 148 -16.67 12.77 -15.10
C SER A 148 -15.57 13.56 -14.41
N ASP A 149 -15.42 14.83 -14.79
CA ASP A 149 -14.51 15.76 -14.12
C ASP A 149 -14.97 16.10 -12.70
N ASP A 150 -16.27 15.92 -12.40
CA ASP A 150 -16.86 16.12 -11.06
C ASP A 150 -16.87 14.85 -10.20
N ALA A 151 -16.33 13.72 -10.68
CA ALA A 151 -16.23 12.48 -9.90
C ALA A 151 -15.24 12.63 -8.73
N TYR A 152 -15.35 11.77 -7.71
CA TYR A 152 -14.35 11.71 -6.64
C TYR A 152 -12.95 11.46 -7.19
N HIS A 153 -12.85 10.60 -8.20
CA HIS A 153 -11.61 10.24 -8.89
C HIS A 153 -11.80 10.45 -10.40
N PRO A 154 -11.49 11.64 -10.93
CA PRO A 154 -11.55 11.90 -12.37
C PRO A 154 -10.54 11.04 -13.14
N ARG A 155 -10.88 10.66 -14.37
CA ARG A 155 -9.97 9.90 -15.23
C ARG A 155 -8.68 10.70 -15.52
N GLY A 156 -7.52 10.07 -15.31
CA GLY A 156 -6.20 10.68 -15.51
C GLY A 156 -5.71 11.53 -14.33
N TRP A 157 -6.47 11.61 -13.23
CA TRP A 157 -6.07 12.35 -12.04
C TRP A 157 -5.15 11.54 -11.12
N GLY A 158 -5.27 10.22 -11.13
CA GLY A 158 -4.49 9.31 -10.30
C GLY A 158 -4.00 8.09 -11.06
N ASN A 159 -3.16 7.30 -10.41
CA ASN A 159 -2.61 6.03 -10.89
C ASN A 159 -2.92 4.90 -9.93
N GLY A 160 -3.45 3.78 -10.45
CA GLY A 160 -3.13 2.48 -9.93
C GLY A 160 -1.74 2.06 -10.44
N TYR A 161 -1.17 1.01 -9.89
CA TYR A 161 0.15 0.53 -10.31
C TYR A 161 0.18 -0.97 -10.49
N VAL A 162 0.92 -1.46 -11.50
CA VAL A 162 1.41 -2.83 -11.54
C VAL A 162 2.89 -2.81 -11.24
N VAL A 163 3.27 -3.32 -10.07
CA VAL A 163 4.65 -3.47 -9.64
C VAL A 163 5.15 -4.86 -10.03
N THR A 164 6.27 -4.93 -10.74
CA THR A 164 6.92 -6.19 -11.13
C THR A 164 8.14 -6.42 -10.25
N LEU A 165 8.11 -7.52 -9.50
CA LEU A 165 9.19 -7.97 -8.62
C LEU A 165 9.61 -9.39 -9.06
N ALA A 166 10.78 -9.52 -9.67
CA ALA A 166 11.21 -10.75 -10.34
C ALA A 166 10.17 -11.24 -11.37
N ASP A 167 9.56 -12.40 -11.10
CA ASP A 167 8.54 -13.02 -11.95
C ASP A 167 7.10 -12.66 -11.54
N LYS A 168 6.89 -11.86 -10.49
CA LYS A 168 5.57 -11.52 -9.96
C LYS A 168 5.11 -10.13 -10.38
N ARG A 169 3.84 -10.06 -10.79
CA ARG A 169 3.13 -8.83 -11.12
C ARG A 169 2.10 -8.54 -10.04
N ILE A 170 2.27 -7.44 -9.32
CA ILE A 170 1.46 -7.02 -8.18
C ILE A 170 0.66 -5.79 -8.58
N TYR A 171 -0.66 -5.92 -8.70
CA TYR A 171 -1.55 -4.81 -9.00
C TYR A 171 -2.03 -4.12 -7.73
N ILE A 172 -1.95 -2.81 -7.70
CA ILE A 172 -2.43 -1.90 -6.65
C ILE A 172 -3.46 -0.99 -7.31
N SER A 173 -4.72 -1.12 -6.91
CA SER A 173 -5.81 -0.46 -7.63
C SER A 173 -5.81 1.07 -7.50
N GLY A 174 -5.33 1.61 -6.36
CA GLY A 174 -5.71 2.95 -5.94
C GLY A 174 -7.23 3.01 -5.75
N ASP A 175 -7.78 4.21 -5.79
CA ASP A 175 -9.22 4.44 -5.62
C ASP A 175 -9.93 4.46 -6.97
N THR A 176 -10.38 3.31 -7.41
CA THR A 176 -11.04 3.12 -8.70
C THR A 176 -12.38 2.40 -8.57
N GLU A 177 -13.20 2.50 -9.60
CA GLU A 177 -14.27 1.54 -9.85
C GLU A 177 -13.79 0.42 -10.78
N GLY A 178 -14.67 -0.55 -11.08
CA GLY A 178 -14.36 -1.69 -11.95
C GLY A 178 -14.29 -1.30 -13.42
N ILE A 179 -13.34 -0.45 -13.77
CA ILE A 179 -13.11 0.11 -15.10
C ILE A 179 -12.60 -0.93 -16.09
N ASP A 180 -12.76 -0.67 -17.37
CA ASP A 180 -12.37 -1.60 -18.43
C ASP A 180 -10.87 -1.91 -18.40
N GLU A 181 -10.04 -0.92 -18.10
CA GLU A 181 -8.58 -1.07 -18.00
C GLU A 181 -8.16 -2.01 -16.84
N MET A 182 -8.86 -1.96 -15.70
CA MET A 182 -8.65 -2.91 -14.60
C MET A 182 -9.06 -4.32 -15.01
N ARG A 183 -10.25 -4.45 -15.62
CA ARG A 183 -10.80 -5.75 -16.05
C ARG A 183 -9.99 -6.43 -17.15
N ALA A 184 -9.29 -5.63 -17.98
CA ALA A 184 -8.41 -6.11 -19.04
C ALA A 184 -6.97 -6.43 -18.59
N LEU A 185 -6.65 -6.35 -17.32
CA LEU A 185 -5.32 -6.71 -16.81
C LEU A 185 -5.05 -8.20 -17.05
N GLU A 186 -3.83 -8.51 -17.43
CA GLU A 186 -3.41 -9.89 -17.70
C GLU A 186 -2.20 -10.27 -16.84
N ASN A 187 -2.12 -11.56 -16.52
CA ASN A 187 -0.98 -12.14 -15.80
C ASN A 187 -0.67 -11.43 -14.48
N ILE A 188 -1.70 -11.12 -13.69
CA ILE A 188 -1.56 -10.57 -12.35
C ILE A 188 -1.43 -11.71 -11.34
N ASP A 189 -0.31 -11.74 -10.61
CA ASP A 189 -0.10 -12.74 -9.56
C ASP A 189 -0.80 -12.32 -8.26
N VAL A 190 -0.71 -11.04 -7.90
CA VAL A 190 -1.31 -10.51 -6.68
C VAL A 190 -2.03 -9.20 -6.99
N ALA A 191 -3.19 -8.99 -6.38
CA ALA A 191 -3.92 -7.74 -6.50
C ALA A 191 -4.32 -7.20 -5.12
N PHE A 192 -4.14 -5.89 -4.92
CA PHE A 192 -4.74 -5.12 -3.84
C PHE A 192 -5.89 -4.32 -4.43
N VAL A 193 -7.13 -4.63 -4.01
CA VAL A 193 -8.34 -4.09 -4.63
C VAL A 193 -9.19 -3.35 -3.60
N CYS A 194 -9.47 -2.08 -3.87
CA CYS A 194 -10.30 -1.23 -3.03
C CYS A 194 -11.77 -1.59 -3.15
N MET A 195 -12.55 -1.35 -2.06
CA MET A 195 -14.00 -1.39 -2.05
C MET A 195 -14.53 -0.52 -0.90
N ASN A 196 -14.75 0.75 -1.16
CA ASN A 196 -15.10 1.76 -0.14
C ASN A 196 -16.17 2.72 -0.65
N LEU A 197 -17.45 2.38 -0.42
CA LEU A 197 -18.55 3.25 -0.80
C LEU A 197 -18.61 4.52 0.08
N PRO A 198 -19.01 5.67 -0.48
CA PRO A 198 -19.47 5.86 -1.87
C PRO A 198 -18.36 6.22 -2.86
N TYR A 199 -17.11 6.08 -2.50
CA TYR A 199 -15.96 6.65 -3.22
C TYR A 199 -15.43 5.73 -4.32
N THR A 200 -15.54 4.41 -4.11
CA THR A 200 -15.02 3.40 -5.04
C THR A 200 -16.05 2.31 -5.31
N MET A 201 -15.68 1.06 -5.37
CA MET A 201 -16.57 -0.08 -5.63
C MET A 201 -17.37 -0.49 -4.38
N ASP A 202 -18.56 -1.03 -4.60
CA ASP A 202 -19.16 -1.95 -3.64
C ASP A 202 -18.54 -3.35 -3.74
N VAL A 203 -18.94 -4.24 -2.84
CA VAL A 203 -18.41 -5.60 -2.77
C VAL A 203 -18.71 -6.41 -4.02
N GLU A 204 -19.89 -6.24 -4.61
CA GLU A 204 -20.35 -6.91 -5.82
C GLU A 204 -19.55 -6.47 -7.04
N GLN A 205 -19.38 -5.17 -7.23
CA GLN A 205 -18.60 -4.61 -8.34
C GLN A 205 -17.13 -5.03 -8.24
N ALA A 206 -16.55 -5.00 -7.03
CA ALA A 206 -15.18 -5.45 -6.79
C ALA A 206 -15.00 -6.94 -7.14
N ALA A 207 -15.93 -7.79 -6.71
CA ALA A 207 -15.89 -9.23 -7.01
C ALA A 207 -16.07 -9.50 -8.52
N ASP A 208 -16.94 -8.73 -9.20
CA ASP A 208 -17.12 -8.82 -10.66
C ASP A 208 -15.84 -8.42 -11.41
N ALA A 209 -15.24 -7.28 -11.04
CA ALA A 209 -14.03 -6.80 -11.67
C ALA A 209 -12.85 -7.77 -11.45
N VAL A 210 -12.65 -8.27 -10.22
CA VAL A 210 -11.60 -9.25 -9.93
C VAL A 210 -11.80 -10.55 -10.69
N ALA A 211 -13.03 -11.00 -10.87
CA ALA A 211 -13.31 -12.21 -11.65
C ALA A 211 -12.90 -12.07 -13.12
N ASP A 212 -12.99 -10.88 -13.71
CA ASP A 212 -12.64 -10.64 -15.11
C ASP A 212 -11.11 -10.76 -15.35
N PHE A 213 -10.27 -10.15 -14.51
CA PHE A 213 -8.82 -10.24 -14.70
C PHE A 213 -8.16 -11.39 -13.91
N SER A 214 -8.90 -12.06 -13.02
CA SER A 214 -8.58 -13.33 -12.35
C SER A 214 -7.13 -13.42 -11.85
N PRO A 215 -6.69 -12.58 -10.91
CA PRO A 215 -5.35 -12.68 -10.33
C PRO A 215 -5.20 -14.00 -9.56
N ALA A 216 -3.97 -14.50 -9.38
CA ALA A 216 -3.78 -15.72 -8.58
C ALA A 216 -4.15 -15.50 -7.10
N LEU A 217 -3.88 -14.30 -6.57
CA LEU A 217 -4.16 -13.90 -5.20
C LEU A 217 -4.73 -12.49 -5.15
N VAL A 218 -5.75 -12.25 -4.30
CA VAL A 218 -6.28 -10.91 -4.05
C VAL A 218 -6.36 -10.61 -2.55
N TYR A 219 -5.95 -9.39 -2.21
CA TYR A 219 -6.16 -8.75 -0.91
C TYR A 219 -7.20 -7.65 -1.07
N PRO A 220 -8.42 -7.78 -0.51
CA PRO A 220 -9.28 -6.63 -0.33
C PRO A 220 -8.63 -5.66 0.66
N TYR A 221 -8.42 -4.42 0.25
CA TYR A 221 -7.89 -3.35 1.09
C TYR A 221 -8.77 -2.09 0.92
N HIS A 222 -8.54 -1.03 1.68
CA HIS A 222 -9.34 0.20 1.57
C HIS A 222 -10.86 -0.09 1.57
N TYR A 223 -11.31 -0.96 2.49
CA TYR A 223 -12.69 -1.48 2.44
C TYR A 223 -13.63 -0.87 3.49
N ARG A 224 -13.20 0.07 4.31
CA ARG A 224 -13.91 0.72 5.44
C ARG A 224 -15.41 0.35 5.55
N GLY A 225 -15.72 -0.62 6.43
CA GLY A 225 -17.10 -1.05 6.70
C GLY A 225 -17.74 -1.95 5.63
N GLN A 226 -17.08 -2.27 4.53
CA GLN A 226 -17.54 -3.27 3.56
C GLN A 226 -17.25 -4.68 4.06
N ASP A 227 -18.10 -5.63 3.66
CA ASP A 227 -18.00 -7.03 4.08
C ASP A 227 -17.01 -7.81 3.20
N THR A 228 -15.76 -7.92 3.67
CA THR A 228 -14.71 -8.67 2.97
C THR A 228 -14.98 -10.17 2.90
N GLN A 229 -15.76 -10.73 3.85
CA GLN A 229 -16.18 -12.12 3.81
C GLN A 229 -17.15 -12.35 2.64
N LYS A 230 -18.13 -11.45 2.45
CA LYS A 230 -19.04 -11.47 1.31
C LYS A 230 -18.28 -11.37 -0.03
N PHE A 231 -17.22 -10.54 -0.09
CA PHE A 231 -16.36 -10.46 -1.28
C PHE A 231 -15.74 -11.84 -1.62
N ARG A 232 -15.19 -12.54 -0.62
CA ARG A 232 -14.62 -13.87 -0.81
C ARG A 232 -15.67 -14.87 -1.29
N ASP A 233 -16.85 -14.85 -0.68
CA ASP A 233 -17.94 -15.79 -1.02
C ASP A 233 -18.43 -15.54 -2.45
N LEU A 234 -18.57 -14.28 -2.88
CA LEU A 234 -18.95 -13.91 -4.25
C LEU A 234 -17.92 -14.37 -5.28
N LEU A 235 -16.61 -14.26 -5.00
CA LEU A 235 -15.56 -14.78 -5.88
C LEU A 235 -15.59 -16.30 -5.98
N ALA A 236 -15.82 -16.99 -4.87
CA ALA A 236 -15.96 -18.46 -4.87
C ALA A 236 -17.15 -18.91 -5.76
N ASP A 237 -18.26 -18.19 -5.73
CA ASP A 237 -19.44 -18.46 -6.57
C ASP A 237 -19.19 -18.25 -8.06
N LYS A 238 -18.19 -17.41 -8.43
CA LYS A 238 -17.82 -17.17 -9.82
C LYS A 238 -16.93 -18.24 -10.45
N ASN A 239 -16.50 -19.23 -9.68
CA ASN A 239 -15.61 -20.33 -10.09
C ASN A 239 -14.27 -19.83 -10.71
N VAL A 240 -13.74 -18.73 -10.24
CA VAL A 240 -12.39 -18.28 -10.58
C VAL A 240 -11.37 -18.89 -9.61
N ALA A 241 -10.15 -19.14 -10.09
CA ALA A 241 -9.09 -19.78 -9.31
C ALA A 241 -8.33 -18.77 -8.39
N THR A 242 -8.94 -17.62 -8.11
CA THR A 242 -8.34 -16.55 -7.30
C THR A 242 -8.42 -16.89 -5.82
N GLU A 243 -7.28 -16.97 -5.15
CA GLU A 243 -7.20 -17.02 -3.68
C GLU A 243 -7.56 -15.66 -3.10
N VAL A 244 -8.39 -15.63 -2.04
CA VAL A 244 -8.69 -14.39 -1.30
C VAL A 244 -8.03 -14.45 0.06
N ARG A 245 -7.08 -13.56 0.34
CA ARG A 245 -6.47 -13.41 1.67
C ARG A 245 -7.02 -12.18 2.35
N LEU A 246 -7.76 -12.40 3.43
CA LEU A 246 -8.29 -11.32 4.26
C LEU A 246 -7.23 -10.87 5.26
N ARG A 247 -7.07 -9.54 5.40
CA ARG A 247 -6.24 -8.91 6.41
C ARG A 247 -7.05 -7.86 7.14
N ASP A 248 -6.73 -7.63 8.40
CA ASP A 248 -7.31 -6.53 9.14
C ASP A 248 -6.51 -5.24 8.88
N TRP A 249 -7.03 -4.43 7.95
CA TRP A 249 -6.44 -3.13 7.60
C TRP A 249 -6.80 -2.03 8.60
N TYR A 250 -7.55 -2.35 9.65
CA TYR A 250 -8.06 -1.41 10.65
C TYR A 250 -7.76 -1.87 12.08
N ALA A 251 -6.90 -2.88 12.26
CA ALA A 251 -6.39 -3.28 13.56
C ALA A 251 -5.70 -2.08 14.24
N GLN A 252 -6.06 -1.84 15.51
CA GLN A 252 -5.46 -0.79 16.36
C GLN A 252 -4.44 -1.38 17.30
#